data_845ca764bab8a846e3208945a3b9c1fb
#
_entry.id   845ca764bab8a846e3208945a3b9c1fb
#
_cell.length_a   1.000
_cell.length_b   1.000
_cell.length_c   1.000
_cell.angle_alpha   90.00
_cell.angle_beta   90.00
_cell.angle_gamma   90.00
#
_symmetry.space_group_name_H-M   'P 1'
#
loop_
_entity.id
_entity.type
_entity.pdbx_description
1 polymer ?
#
loop_
_entity_poly.entity_id
_entity_poly.type
_entity_poly.pdbx_seq_one_letter_code
_entity_poly.pdbx_strand_id
1 'polypeptide(L)'
;MIRPESSLGNTLRAWRARITTEDVGLPATRRRRTAGLRREELALLAGISTDYLLRLEQGRALRPSRDVVAALARALRLSTNETCHFHLVAGLLPPTPQGIPQQLPPGVERLVSRWGNIPVGVFSASWTLLSWTAMWAALLGDPALRPPEERNLVRAVFKEPSGKESSDKESSDKEPSDTGHSLFPVEQSTAEFKAALVADLRITHGAYPHDEEFRALMAEAMSSSEEFRGLWSAPALGSRLGGRKRLRHPLVGEIRLDNDVLKVPDHDVRIVTYTAEPGTPDEEKLEYLRVTAAAQPALPLSPG
;
A
#
# COMPACT_ATOMS: atom_id res chain seq x y z
N MET A 1 23.78 -25.56 10.64
CA MET A 1 23.49 -25.86 9.23
C MET A 1 22.14 -26.55 9.18
N ILE A 2 21.06 -25.78 8.88
CA ILE A 2 19.69 -26.29 8.82
C ILE A 2 19.57 -27.09 7.52
N ARG A 3 19.23 -28.37 7.61
CA ARG A 3 19.03 -29.22 6.42
C ARG A 3 17.80 -28.69 5.66
N PRO A 4 17.94 -28.23 4.41
CA PRO A 4 16.83 -27.71 3.62
C PRO A 4 15.73 -28.74 3.36
N GLU A 5 16.04 -30.02 3.46
CA GLU A 5 15.14 -31.14 3.18
C GLU A 5 14.02 -31.33 4.22
N SER A 6 14.19 -30.84 5.45
CA SER A 6 13.14 -30.92 6.49
C SER A 6 12.17 -29.75 6.48
N SER A 7 12.47 -28.68 5.75
CA SER A 7 11.71 -27.42 5.79
C SER A 7 10.39 -27.51 5.02
N LEU A 8 10.40 -27.95 3.76
CA LEU A 8 9.20 -27.98 2.90
C LEU A 8 8.10 -28.87 3.48
N GLY A 9 8.43 -30.13 3.83
CA GLY A 9 7.45 -31.08 4.34
C GLY A 9 6.90 -30.68 5.71
N ASN A 10 7.73 -30.07 6.57
CA ASN A 10 7.28 -29.58 7.88
C ASN A 10 6.37 -28.37 7.73
N THR A 11 6.73 -27.42 6.87
CA THR A 11 5.94 -26.23 6.57
C THR A 11 4.56 -26.62 5.99
N LEU A 12 4.56 -27.54 5.02
CA LEU A 12 3.34 -28.04 4.39
C LEU A 12 2.40 -28.72 5.40
N ARG A 13 2.94 -29.55 6.30
CA ARG A 13 2.16 -30.18 7.38
C ARG A 13 1.59 -29.17 8.37
N ALA A 14 2.37 -28.17 8.77
CA ALA A 14 1.93 -27.13 9.69
C ALA A 14 0.79 -26.31 9.10
N TRP A 15 0.91 -25.88 7.84
CA TRP A 15 -0.14 -25.11 7.17
C TRP A 15 -1.40 -25.95 6.92
N ARG A 16 -1.28 -27.20 6.53
CA ARG A 16 -2.43 -28.11 6.39
C ARG A 16 -3.17 -28.31 7.71
N ALA A 17 -2.45 -28.38 8.83
CA ALA A 17 -3.04 -28.52 10.17
C ALA A 17 -3.78 -27.23 10.62
N ARG A 18 -3.41 -26.06 10.09
CA ARG A 18 -3.99 -24.76 10.43
C ARG A 18 -5.34 -24.51 9.72
N ILE A 19 -5.48 -24.94 8.47
CA ILE A 19 -6.64 -24.67 7.64
C ILE A 19 -7.78 -25.63 7.96
N THR A 20 -8.96 -25.08 8.25
CA THR A 20 -10.17 -25.87 8.49
C THR A 20 -10.91 -26.18 7.16
N THR A 21 -11.85 -27.12 7.21
CA THR A 21 -12.71 -27.41 6.04
C THR A 21 -13.65 -26.25 5.72
N GLU A 22 -14.08 -25.52 6.73
CA GLU A 22 -14.93 -24.33 6.56
C GLU A 22 -14.19 -23.25 5.80
N ASP A 23 -12.90 -23.05 6.08
CA ASP A 23 -12.06 -22.05 5.39
C ASP A 23 -11.96 -22.33 3.89
N VAL A 24 -12.09 -23.57 3.45
CA VAL A 24 -11.96 -23.99 2.04
C VAL A 24 -13.29 -24.41 1.39
N GLY A 25 -14.41 -24.20 2.09
CA GLY A 25 -15.75 -24.51 1.56
C GLY A 25 -16.07 -26.00 1.46
N LEU A 26 -15.37 -26.85 2.17
CA LEU A 26 -15.69 -28.28 2.24
C LEU A 26 -16.70 -28.57 3.36
N PRO A 27 -17.65 -29.51 3.15
CA PRO A 27 -18.64 -29.84 4.16
C PRO A 27 -17.99 -30.39 5.44
N ALA A 28 -18.42 -29.87 6.59
CA ALA A 28 -17.96 -30.33 7.89
C ALA A 28 -18.51 -31.75 8.14
N THR A 29 -17.64 -32.76 8.16
CA THR A 29 -18.03 -34.13 8.52
C THR A 29 -18.10 -34.27 10.05
N ARG A 30 -19.24 -34.77 10.56
CA ARG A 30 -19.59 -34.88 12.00
C ARG A 30 -18.59 -35.66 12.90
N ARG A 31 -17.59 -36.35 12.38
CA ARG A 31 -16.59 -37.12 13.17
C ARG A 31 -15.18 -36.76 12.72
N ARG A 32 -14.67 -35.58 13.13
CA ARG A 32 -13.26 -35.20 12.91
C ARG A 32 -12.44 -35.43 14.19
N ARG A 33 -11.35 -36.20 14.06
CA ARG A 33 -10.32 -36.34 15.10
C ARG A 33 -9.19 -35.30 14.94
N THR A 34 -9.11 -34.58 13.82
CA THR A 34 -8.08 -33.57 13.50
C THR A 34 -8.71 -32.26 13.13
N ALA A 35 -8.18 -31.16 13.66
CA ALA A 35 -8.69 -29.81 13.42
C ALA A 35 -8.42 -29.29 11.98
N GLY A 36 -7.36 -29.78 11.32
CA GLY A 36 -6.95 -29.31 9.99
C GLY A 36 -7.45 -30.18 8.84
N LEU A 37 -7.06 -29.81 7.61
CA LEU A 37 -7.37 -30.59 6.40
C LEU A 37 -6.68 -31.98 6.45
N ARG A 38 -7.39 -33.00 5.98
CA ARG A 38 -6.80 -34.31 5.71
C ARG A 38 -5.95 -34.25 4.43
N ARG A 39 -5.02 -35.22 4.27
CA ARG A 39 -4.19 -35.26 3.06
C ARG A 39 -5.01 -35.44 1.80
N GLU A 40 -6.03 -36.28 1.84
CA GLU A 40 -6.94 -36.51 0.72
C GLU A 40 -7.67 -35.22 0.32
N GLU A 41 -8.09 -34.42 1.30
CA GLU A 41 -8.79 -33.15 1.09
C GLU A 41 -7.86 -32.10 0.47
N LEU A 42 -6.65 -31.93 0.99
CA LEU A 42 -5.66 -31.01 0.42
C LEU A 42 -5.22 -31.46 -0.98
N ALA A 43 -4.99 -32.76 -1.17
CA ALA A 43 -4.60 -33.31 -2.47
C ALA A 43 -5.68 -33.05 -3.54
N LEU A 44 -6.96 -33.26 -3.18
CA LEU A 44 -8.10 -32.97 -4.04
C LEU A 44 -8.16 -31.46 -4.40
N LEU A 45 -8.06 -30.58 -3.40
CA LEU A 45 -8.08 -29.12 -3.62
C LEU A 45 -6.91 -28.64 -4.47
N ALA A 46 -5.75 -29.25 -4.33
CA ALA A 46 -4.56 -28.90 -5.11
C ALA A 46 -4.46 -29.62 -6.46
N GLY A 47 -5.36 -30.54 -6.78
CA GLY A 47 -5.34 -31.31 -8.03
C GLY A 47 -4.14 -32.23 -8.17
N ILE A 48 -3.63 -32.80 -7.04
CA ILE A 48 -2.49 -33.72 -7.01
C ILE A 48 -2.89 -35.07 -6.35
N SER A 49 -2.08 -36.12 -6.53
CA SER A 49 -2.35 -37.37 -5.85
C SER A 49 -1.99 -37.29 -4.35
N THR A 50 -2.75 -38.03 -3.52
CA THR A 50 -2.49 -38.14 -2.08
C THR A 50 -1.10 -38.75 -1.81
N ASP A 51 -0.66 -39.71 -2.64
CA ASP A 51 0.69 -40.29 -2.54
C ASP A 51 1.78 -39.27 -2.82
N TYR A 52 1.59 -38.39 -3.81
CA TYR A 52 2.56 -37.35 -4.10
C TYR A 52 2.63 -36.32 -2.96
N LEU A 53 1.48 -35.92 -2.39
CA LEU A 53 1.44 -35.05 -1.22
C LEU A 53 2.16 -35.70 -0.02
N LEU A 54 1.95 -36.99 0.21
CA LEU A 54 2.62 -37.73 1.27
C LEU A 54 4.15 -37.72 1.08
N ARG A 55 4.64 -37.93 -0.15
CA ARG A 55 6.07 -37.88 -0.48
C ARG A 55 6.67 -36.48 -0.26
N LEU A 56 5.93 -35.41 -0.58
CA LEU A 56 6.32 -34.03 -0.30
C LEU A 56 6.44 -33.79 1.20
N GLU A 57 5.42 -34.20 1.99
CA GLU A 57 5.43 -34.06 3.45
C GLU A 57 6.54 -34.87 4.15
N GLN A 58 6.96 -35.98 3.54
CA GLN A 58 8.04 -36.84 4.05
C GLN A 58 9.44 -36.39 3.57
N GLY A 59 9.51 -35.38 2.71
CA GLY A 59 10.78 -34.95 2.11
C GLY A 59 11.36 -35.95 1.11
N ARG A 60 10.55 -36.86 0.57
CA ARG A 60 10.96 -37.84 -0.46
C ARG A 60 10.82 -37.28 -1.87
N ALA A 61 9.96 -36.26 -2.08
CA ALA A 61 9.85 -35.49 -3.30
C ALA A 61 10.45 -34.09 -3.03
N LEU A 62 11.68 -33.87 -3.49
CA LEU A 62 12.49 -32.70 -3.11
C LEU A 62 12.26 -31.48 -4.01
N ARG A 63 11.76 -31.66 -5.22
CA ARG A 63 11.63 -30.60 -6.22
C ARG A 63 10.22 -30.62 -6.86
N PRO A 64 9.20 -30.10 -6.17
CA PRO A 64 7.89 -29.93 -6.78
C PRO A 64 7.99 -28.89 -7.91
N SER A 65 7.14 -29.05 -8.95
CA SER A 65 7.05 -28.04 -10.00
C SER A 65 6.43 -26.75 -9.48
N ARG A 66 6.65 -25.65 -10.19
CA ARG A 66 6.06 -24.35 -9.85
C ARG A 66 4.54 -24.44 -9.77
N ASP A 67 3.90 -25.18 -10.70
CA ASP A 67 2.45 -25.34 -10.74
C ASP A 67 1.91 -26.08 -9.52
N VAL A 68 2.62 -27.09 -9.04
CA VAL A 68 2.26 -27.83 -7.80
C VAL A 68 2.37 -26.92 -6.59
N VAL A 69 3.45 -26.15 -6.47
CA VAL A 69 3.63 -25.21 -5.35
C VAL A 69 2.53 -24.14 -5.37
N ALA A 70 2.23 -23.58 -6.54
CA ALA A 70 1.15 -22.60 -6.69
C ALA A 70 -0.24 -23.20 -6.40
N ALA A 71 -0.52 -24.44 -6.80
CA ALA A 71 -1.78 -25.12 -6.50
C ALA A 71 -1.93 -25.38 -5.00
N LEU A 72 -0.88 -25.85 -4.33
CA LEU A 72 -0.86 -26.04 -2.88
C LEU A 72 -1.00 -24.72 -2.12
N ALA A 73 -0.34 -23.63 -2.59
CA ALA A 73 -0.46 -22.31 -1.97
C ALA A 73 -1.92 -21.80 -2.02
N ARG A 74 -2.59 -21.95 -3.16
CA ARG A 74 -4.02 -21.61 -3.31
C ARG A 74 -4.91 -22.47 -2.41
N ALA A 75 -4.71 -23.79 -2.43
CA ALA A 75 -5.50 -24.73 -1.63
C ALA A 75 -5.37 -24.46 -0.11
N LEU A 76 -4.20 -24.01 0.33
CA LEU A 76 -3.89 -23.66 1.72
C LEU A 76 -4.21 -22.20 2.05
N ARG A 77 -4.75 -21.42 1.09
CA ARG A 77 -5.05 -19.99 1.27
C ARG A 77 -3.90 -19.21 1.88
N LEU A 78 -2.68 -19.48 1.38
CA LEU A 78 -1.49 -18.81 1.87
C LEU A 78 -1.52 -17.33 1.52
N SER A 79 -1.09 -16.49 2.46
CA SER A 79 -0.82 -15.08 2.19
C SER A 79 0.31 -14.92 1.17
N THR A 80 0.50 -13.71 0.63
CA THR A 80 1.59 -13.40 -0.31
C THR A 80 2.95 -13.77 0.25
N ASN A 81 3.23 -13.42 1.52
CA ASN A 81 4.50 -13.76 2.18
C ASN A 81 4.67 -15.25 2.43
N GLU A 82 3.60 -15.93 2.86
CA GLU A 82 3.62 -17.39 3.02
C GLU A 82 3.84 -18.08 1.67
N THR A 83 3.23 -17.57 0.59
CA THR A 83 3.43 -18.06 -0.78
C THR A 83 4.88 -17.86 -1.23
N CYS A 84 5.44 -16.66 -1.00
CA CYS A 84 6.85 -16.40 -1.27
C CYS A 84 7.77 -17.35 -0.47
N HIS A 85 7.51 -17.49 0.82
CA HIS A 85 8.26 -18.42 1.67
C HIS A 85 8.14 -19.87 1.16
N PHE A 86 6.95 -20.30 0.75
CA PHE A 86 6.72 -21.65 0.23
C PHE A 86 7.50 -21.93 -1.04
N HIS A 87 7.56 -20.96 -1.97
CA HIS A 87 8.40 -21.07 -3.17
C HIS A 87 9.89 -21.19 -2.79
N LEU A 88 10.37 -20.34 -1.89
CA LEU A 88 11.78 -20.38 -1.45
C LEU A 88 12.15 -21.72 -0.81
N VAL A 89 11.32 -22.27 0.09
CA VAL A 89 11.60 -23.57 0.71
C VAL A 89 11.44 -24.75 -0.26
N ALA A 90 10.69 -24.56 -1.35
CA ALA A 90 10.61 -25.50 -2.46
C ALA A 90 11.81 -25.38 -3.45
N GLY A 91 12.73 -24.43 -3.21
CA GLY A 91 13.86 -24.16 -4.11
C GLY A 91 13.46 -23.44 -5.39
N LEU A 92 12.35 -22.73 -5.38
CA LEU A 92 11.80 -21.96 -6.50
C LEU A 92 11.88 -20.47 -6.22
N LEU A 93 11.99 -19.67 -7.29
CA LEU A 93 11.81 -18.22 -7.16
C LEU A 93 10.34 -17.93 -6.82
N PRO A 94 10.08 -16.99 -5.89
CA PRO A 94 8.73 -16.53 -5.59
C PRO A 94 7.99 -16.08 -6.85
N PRO A 95 6.65 -16.21 -6.89
CA PRO A 95 5.88 -15.67 -7.99
C PRO A 95 5.97 -14.14 -8.00
N THR A 96 6.15 -13.56 -9.17
CA THR A 96 6.05 -12.12 -9.34
C THR A 96 4.58 -11.72 -9.25
N PRO A 97 4.20 -10.78 -8.37
CA PRO A 97 2.82 -10.28 -8.33
C PRO A 97 2.40 -9.73 -9.70
N GLN A 98 1.18 -10.01 -10.12
CA GLN A 98 0.68 -9.55 -11.42
C GLN A 98 0.35 -8.06 -11.44
N GLY A 99 0.00 -7.49 -10.29
CA GLY A 99 -0.32 -6.06 -10.17
C GLY A 99 -0.27 -5.57 -8.73
N ILE A 100 -0.22 -4.25 -8.59
CA ILE A 100 -0.24 -3.56 -7.30
C ILE A 100 -1.64 -3.67 -6.70
N PRO A 101 -1.79 -4.17 -5.45
CA PRO A 101 -3.09 -4.23 -4.79
C PRO A 101 -3.73 -2.85 -4.67
N GLN A 102 -4.98 -2.72 -5.13
CA GLN A 102 -5.77 -1.48 -5.03
C GLN A 102 -6.81 -1.55 -3.91
N GLN A 103 -6.97 -2.71 -3.28
CA GLN A 103 -7.90 -2.91 -2.18
C GLN A 103 -7.21 -2.83 -0.83
N LEU A 104 -7.89 -2.21 0.13
CA LEU A 104 -7.41 -2.15 1.49
C LEU A 104 -7.59 -3.49 2.20
N PRO A 105 -6.57 -3.95 2.93
CA PRO A 105 -6.74 -5.07 3.84
C PRO A 105 -7.78 -4.72 4.91
N PRO A 106 -8.70 -5.64 5.26
CA PRO A 106 -9.73 -5.36 6.28
C PRO A 106 -9.17 -4.93 7.65
N GLY A 107 -7.94 -5.36 7.97
CA GLY A 107 -7.24 -4.93 9.19
C GLY A 107 -6.83 -3.46 9.14
N VAL A 108 -6.33 -3.00 8.00
CA VAL A 108 -5.95 -1.59 7.78
C VAL A 108 -7.19 -0.70 7.77
N GLU A 109 -8.25 -1.13 7.08
CA GLU A 109 -9.51 -0.40 7.03
C GLU A 109 -10.10 -0.18 8.43
N ARG A 110 -10.17 -1.23 9.27
CA ARG A 110 -10.61 -1.11 10.66
C ARG A 110 -9.71 -0.20 11.50
N LEU A 111 -8.41 -0.20 11.27
CA LEU A 111 -7.47 0.64 12.00
C LEU A 111 -7.70 2.12 11.63
N VAL A 112 -7.74 2.43 10.34
CA VAL A 112 -7.94 3.80 9.82
C VAL A 112 -9.28 4.36 10.26
N SER A 113 -10.36 3.56 10.22
CA SER A 113 -11.68 3.99 10.69
C SER A 113 -11.71 4.38 12.18
N ARG A 114 -10.83 3.78 13.01
CA ARG A 114 -10.69 4.12 14.43
C ARG A 114 -9.78 5.34 14.69
N TRP A 115 -8.95 5.71 13.72
CA TRP A 115 -8.06 6.87 13.78
C TRP A 115 -8.72 8.16 13.27
N GLY A 116 -10.04 8.25 13.32
CA GLY A 116 -10.81 9.37 12.75
C GLY A 116 -10.35 10.76 13.19
N ASN A 117 -9.71 10.87 14.34
CA ASN A 117 -9.22 12.13 14.91
C ASN A 117 -7.79 12.50 14.46
N ILE A 118 -7.14 11.70 13.64
CA ILE A 118 -5.79 11.94 13.14
C ILE A 118 -5.86 12.07 11.61
N PRO A 119 -5.15 13.02 10.99
CA PRO A 119 -5.00 13.08 9.55
C PRO A 119 -4.23 11.85 9.05
N VAL A 120 -4.93 10.91 8.43
CA VAL A 120 -4.36 9.68 7.90
C VAL A 120 -4.79 9.48 6.45
N GLY A 121 -3.82 9.23 5.58
CA GLY A 121 -4.03 8.76 4.21
C GLY A 121 -3.39 7.40 4.00
N VAL A 122 -4.08 6.51 3.29
CA VAL A 122 -3.55 5.19 2.93
C VAL A 122 -3.32 5.14 1.44
N PHE A 123 -2.11 4.79 1.05
CA PHE A 123 -1.65 4.76 -0.33
C PHE A 123 -1.30 3.36 -0.77
N SER A 124 -1.51 3.06 -2.04
CA SER A 124 -0.97 1.87 -2.71
C SER A 124 0.56 1.94 -2.86
N ALA A 125 1.15 0.88 -3.38
CA ALA A 125 2.58 0.86 -3.73
C ALA A 125 2.94 1.87 -4.85
N SER A 126 1.99 2.26 -5.69
CA SER A 126 2.17 3.31 -6.71
C SER A 126 1.91 4.73 -6.20
N TRP A 127 1.71 4.91 -4.88
CA TRP A 127 1.36 6.18 -4.25
C TRP A 127 0.03 6.77 -4.71
N THR A 128 -0.92 5.92 -5.08
CA THR A 128 -2.32 6.30 -5.29
C THR A 128 -3.04 6.26 -3.95
N LEU A 129 -3.74 7.33 -3.58
CA LEU A 129 -4.51 7.42 -2.33
C LEU A 129 -5.74 6.52 -2.44
N LEU A 130 -5.81 5.51 -1.56
CA LEU A 130 -6.88 4.51 -1.53
C LEU A 130 -7.95 4.83 -0.49
N SER A 131 -7.56 5.42 0.64
CA SER A 131 -8.45 5.77 1.74
C SER A 131 -7.88 6.89 2.58
N TRP A 132 -8.74 7.60 3.30
CA TRP A 132 -8.35 8.71 4.16
C TRP A 132 -9.34 8.92 5.30
N THR A 133 -8.89 9.59 6.36
CA THR A 133 -9.76 10.02 7.46
C THR A 133 -10.40 11.38 7.16
N ALA A 134 -11.49 11.69 7.86
CA ALA A 134 -12.11 13.02 7.78
C ALA A 134 -11.10 14.14 8.14
N MET A 135 -10.19 13.87 9.08
CA MET A 135 -9.13 14.81 9.44
C MET A 135 -8.10 15.03 8.32
N TRP A 136 -7.83 14.02 7.50
CA TRP A 136 -7.03 14.20 6.29
C TRP A 136 -7.70 15.17 5.33
N ALA A 137 -8.99 14.95 5.07
CA ALA A 137 -9.77 15.82 4.19
C ALA A 137 -9.86 17.26 4.75
N ALA A 138 -10.02 17.42 6.06
CA ALA A 138 -10.02 18.73 6.70
C ALA A 138 -8.68 19.45 6.58
N LEU A 139 -7.56 18.72 6.68
CA LEU A 139 -6.21 19.29 6.62
C LEU A 139 -5.74 19.61 5.20
N LEU A 140 -6.04 18.75 4.23
CA LEU A 140 -5.46 18.78 2.88
C LEU A 140 -6.47 18.97 1.75
N GLY A 141 -7.76 19.06 2.10
CA GLY A 141 -8.87 19.06 1.14
C GLY A 141 -9.43 17.66 0.90
N ASP A 142 -10.72 17.60 0.53
CA ASP A 142 -11.40 16.32 0.34
C ASP A 142 -11.02 15.66 -0.98
N PRO A 143 -10.36 14.48 -0.93
CA PRO A 143 -10.01 13.74 -2.13
C PRO A 143 -11.20 13.25 -2.94
N ALA A 144 -12.41 13.12 -2.33
CA ALA A 144 -13.61 12.71 -3.03
C ALA A 144 -14.04 13.73 -4.10
N LEU A 145 -13.68 15.00 -3.93
CA LEU A 145 -13.97 16.09 -4.87
C LEU A 145 -12.99 16.13 -6.05
N ARG A 146 -12.00 15.25 -6.08
CA ARG A 146 -10.97 15.22 -7.12
C ARG A 146 -11.08 13.96 -7.98
N PRO A 147 -10.74 14.05 -9.27
CA PRO A 147 -10.65 12.89 -10.14
C PRO A 147 -9.66 11.86 -9.59
N PRO A 148 -9.89 10.55 -9.83
CA PRO A 148 -9.00 9.49 -9.33
C PRO A 148 -7.53 9.67 -9.71
N GLU A 149 -7.26 10.17 -10.92
CA GLU A 149 -5.91 10.42 -11.43
C GLU A 149 -5.16 11.53 -10.65
N GLU A 150 -5.87 12.48 -10.05
CA GLU A 150 -5.28 13.52 -9.20
C GLU A 150 -4.99 13.02 -7.77
N ARG A 151 -5.45 11.83 -7.42
CA ARG A 151 -5.18 11.21 -6.11
C ARG A 151 -3.84 10.47 -6.06
N ASN A 152 -2.99 10.65 -7.06
CA ASN A 152 -1.67 10.04 -7.11
C ASN A 152 -0.58 11.05 -6.73
N LEU A 153 0.20 10.72 -5.70
CA LEU A 153 1.24 11.59 -5.17
C LEU A 153 2.37 11.84 -6.16
N VAL A 154 2.71 10.86 -7.00
CA VAL A 154 3.78 11.01 -8.01
C VAL A 154 3.40 12.07 -9.03
N ARG A 155 2.16 12.00 -9.54
CA ARG A 155 1.64 13.04 -10.44
C ARG A 155 1.62 14.41 -9.79
N ALA A 156 1.17 14.49 -8.54
CA ALA A 156 1.13 15.76 -7.82
C ALA A 156 2.52 16.37 -7.64
N VAL A 157 3.54 15.55 -7.31
CA VAL A 157 4.91 16.01 -6.99
C VAL A 157 5.72 16.34 -8.25
N PHE A 158 5.51 15.61 -9.36
CA PHE A 158 6.35 15.69 -10.56
C PHE A 158 5.63 16.24 -11.79
N LYS A 159 4.33 16.56 -11.70
CA LYS A 159 3.64 17.27 -12.77
C LYS A 159 4.15 18.70 -12.83
N GLU A 160 4.79 19.10 -13.92
CA GLU A 160 5.08 20.50 -14.13
C GLU A 160 3.76 21.30 -14.19
N PRO A 161 3.68 22.46 -13.55
CA PRO A 161 2.51 23.31 -13.68
C PRO A 161 2.29 23.60 -15.16
N SER A 162 1.18 23.12 -15.70
CA SER A 162 0.77 23.41 -17.08
C SER A 162 0.44 24.89 -17.17
N GLY A 163 1.33 25.69 -17.77
CA GLY A 163 1.12 27.09 -18.05
C GLY A 163 2.23 27.97 -17.53
N LYS A 164 3.20 28.28 -18.37
CA LYS A 164 3.80 29.62 -18.38
C LYS A 164 2.66 30.58 -18.67
N GLU A 165 1.98 31.08 -17.66
CA GLU A 165 1.36 32.39 -17.79
C GLU A 165 2.49 33.38 -17.94
N SER A 166 2.65 33.85 -19.16
CA SER A 166 3.47 34.97 -19.54
C SER A 166 3.28 36.10 -18.52
N SER A 167 4.38 36.46 -17.85
CA SER A 167 4.49 37.76 -17.22
C SER A 167 4.12 38.84 -18.21
N ASP A 168 2.92 39.35 -18.07
CA ASP A 168 2.51 40.73 -18.44
C ASP A 168 1.00 40.84 -18.28
N LYS A 169 0.58 41.27 -17.09
CA LYS A 169 -0.49 42.27 -16.89
C LYS A 169 -0.84 42.38 -15.41
N GLU A 170 -0.35 43.45 -14.82
CA GLU A 170 -1.02 44.06 -13.69
C GLU A 170 -2.47 44.34 -14.06
N SER A 171 -3.39 43.71 -13.37
CA SER A 171 -4.77 44.14 -13.24
C SER A 171 -5.30 43.67 -11.92
N SER A 172 -5.47 44.64 -11.04
CA SER A 172 -6.20 44.55 -9.78
C SER A 172 -7.63 44.03 -10.02
N ASP A 173 -8.20 43.46 -8.97
CA ASP A 173 -9.60 43.06 -8.80
C ASP A 173 -10.03 41.76 -9.49
N LYS A 174 -9.55 40.64 -8.96
CA LYS A 174 -10.31 39.38 -8.95
C LYS A 174 -10.31 38.82 -7.54
N GLU A 175 -11.51 38.59 -6.99
CA GLU A 175 -11.75 37.82 -5.79
C GLU A 175 -10.99 36.49 -5.89
N PRO A 176 -10.49 35.91 -4.75
CA PRO A 176 -9.79 34.65 -4.75
C PRO A 176 -10.80 33.52 -4.98
N SER A 177 -11.20 33.35 -6.24
CA SER A 177 -11.97 32.19 -6.67
C SER A 177 -11.03 31.00 -6.78
N ASP A 178 -11.27 30.04 -5.92
CA ASP A 178 -10.81 28.64 -6.00
C ASP A 178 -9.28 28.45 -6.15
N THR A 179 -8.55 28.84 -5.10
CA THR A 179 -7.19 28.33 -4.91
C THR A 179 -7.30 26.83 -4.73
N GLY A 180 -7.14 26.09 -5.83
CA GLY A 180 -7.13 24.63 -5.85
C GLY A 180 -6.14 24.10 -4.82
N HIS A 181 -6.65 23.76 -3.63
CA HIS A 181 -5.87 23.12 -2.59
C HIS A 181 -5.34 21.82 -3.14
N SER A 182 -4.03 21.71 -3.27
CA SER A 182 -3.42 20.43 -3.63
C SER A 182 -3.72 19.43 -2.52
N LEU A 183 -4.21 18.24 -2.89
CA LEU A 183 -4.41 17.11 -1.95
C LEU A 183 -3.12 16.70 -1.21
N PHE A 184 -2.01 17.25 -1.65
CA PHE A 184 -0.69 16.97 -1.12
C PHE A 184 0.07 18.28 -0.96
N PRO A 185 0.88 18.43 0.09
CA PRO A 185 1.69 19.62 0.32
C PRO A 185 2.89 19.67 -0.64
N VAL A 186 2.63 19.75 -1.93
CA VAL A 186 3.63 19.65 -3.01
C VAL A 186 4.61 20.79 -3.00
N GLU A 187 4.14 22.01 -2.72
CA GLU A 187 4.97 23.24 -2.69
C GLU A 187 6.14 23.17 -1.70
N GLN A 188 6.08 22.22 -0.78
CA GLN A 188 7.08 22.00 0.26
C GLN A 188 7.80 20.65 0.14
N SER A 189 7.68 20.01 -1.02
CA SER A 189 8.41 18.77 -1.29
C SER A 189 9.89 19.07 -1.44
N THR A 190 10.66 18.72 -0.40
CA THR A 190 12.12 18.87 -0.43
C THR A 190 12.76 17.93 -1.44
N ALA A 191 13.99 18.25 -1.86
CA ALA A 191 14.76 17.38 -2.75
C ALA A 191 14.95 15.98 -2.13
N GLU A 192 15.14 15.91 -0.79
CA GLU A 192 15.27 14.65 -0.07
C GLU A 192 13.98 13.82 -0.13
N PHE A 193 12.81 14.46 0.03
CA PHE A 193 11.52 13.77 -0.08
C PHE A 193 11.28 13.23 -1.49
N LYS A 194 11.57 14.03 -2.52
CA LYS A 194 11.45 13.58 -3.92
C LYS A 194 12.39 12.42 -4.22
N ALA A 195 13.62 12.48 -3.75
CA ALA A 195 14.58 11.39 -3.88
C ALA A 195 14.10 10.11 -3.16
N ALA A 196 13.54 10.24 -1.94
CA ALA A 196 12.98 9.14 -1.19
C ALA A 196 11.78 8.51 -1.89
N LEU A 197 10.89 9.33 -2.45
CA LEU A 197 9.73 8.88 -3.21
C LEU A 197 10.18 8.07 -4.44
N VAL A 198 11.14 8.58 -5.20
CA VAL A 198 11.70 7.87 -6.37
C VAL A 198 12.39 6.57 -5.96
N ALA A 199 13.12 6.56 -4.83
CA ALA A 199 13.74 5.34 -4.31
C ALA A 199 12.69 4.26 -3.95
N ASP A 200 11.56 4.66 -3.34
CA ASP A 200 10.47 3.75 -3.03
C ASP A 200 9.78 3.22 -4.30
N LEU A 201 9.58 4.08 -5.30
CA LEU A 201 9.04 3.68 -6.61
C LEU A 201 9.93 2.68 -7.36
N ARG A 202 11.26 2.78 -7.23
CA ARG A 202 12.18 1.79 -7.80
C ARG A 202 12.02 0.41 -7.17
N ILE A 203 11.82 0.36 -5.84
CA ILE A 203 11.53 -0.89 -5.13
C ILE A 203 10.21 -1.47 -5.66
N THR A 204 9.20 -0.63 -5.79
CA THR A 204 7.89 -1.01 -6.34
C THR A 204 8.02 -1.52 -7.79
N HIS A 205 8.84 -0.85 -8.63
CA HIS A 205 9.08 -1.29 -10.01
C HIS A 205 9.72 -2.69 -10.09
N GLY A 206 10.67 -2.96 -9.18
CA GLY A 206 11.27 -4.29 -9.07
C GLY A 206 10.30 -5.37 -8.60
N ALA A 207 9.36 -5.00 -7.71
CA ALA A 207 8.36 -5.92 -7.17
C ALA A 207 7.20 -6.19 -8.15
N TYR A 208 6.82 -5.21 -8.96
CA TYR A 208 5.67 -5.25 -9.88
C TYR A 208 6.05 -4.90 -11.33
N PRO A 209 6.97 -5.66 -11.97
CA PRO A 209 7.50 -5.31 -13.29
C PRO A 209 6.45 -5.44 -14.41
N HIS A 210 5.34 -6.14 -14.16
CA HIS A 210 4.28 -6.43 -15.13
C HIS A 210 3.00 -5.61 -14.90
N ASP A 211 2.96 -4.74 -13.89
CA ASP A 211 1.82 -3.86 -13.66
C ASP A 211 1.76 -2.77 -14.75
N GLU A 212 0.71 -2.81 -15.56
CA GLU A 212 0.56 -1.91 -16.71
C GLU A 212 0.26 -0.48 -16.30
N GLU A 213 -0.59 -0.28 -15.28
CA GLU A 213 -0.96 1.04 -14.76
C GLU A 213 0.25 1.72 -14.13
N PHE A 214 1.03 0.98 -13.37
CA PHE A 214 2.25 1.49 -12.75
C PHE A 214 3.32 1.81 -13.81
N ARG A 215 3.48 0.99 -14.84
CA ARG A 215 4.40 1.28 -15.94
C ARG A 215 3.97 2.53 -16.72
N ALA A 216 2.67 2.71 -16.95
CA ALA A 216 2.14 3.91 -17.57
C ALA A 216 2.41 5.16 -16.73
N LEU A 217 2.19 5.09 -15.40
CA LEU A 217 2.53 6.18 -14.46
C LEU A 217 4.03 6.52 -14.50
N MET A 218 4.91 5.51 -14.54
CA MET A 218 6.36 5.75 -14.64
C MET A 218 6.75 6.38 -15.97
N ALA A 219 6.16 5.92 -17.08
CA ALA A 219 6.39 6.50 -18.40
C ALA A 219 5.92 7.97 -18.48
N GLU A 220 4.76 8.27 -17.89
CA GLU A 220 4.24 9.63 -17.75
C GLU A 220 5.21 10.53 -16.97
N ALA A 221 5.64 10.11 -15.77
CA ALA A 221 6.57 10.85 -14.94
C ALA A 221 7.94 11.05 -15.62
N MET A 222 8.43 10.04 -16.33
CA MET A 222 9.67 10.12 -17.11
C MET A 222 9.56 11.10 -18.28
N SER A 223 8.40 11.19 -18.95
CA SER A 223 8.21 12.09 -20.09
C SER A 223 7.99 13.54 -19.68
N SER A 224 7.28 13.77 -18.55
CA SER A 224 6.83 15.08 -18.12
C SER A 224 7.79 15.80 -17.16
N SER A 225 8.72 15.11 -16.50
CA SER A 225 9.60 15.72 -15.49
C SER A 225 11.07 15.38 -15.71
N GLU A 226 11.88 16.42 -15.96
CA GLU A 226 13.34 16.28 -16.01
C GLU A 226 13.92 15.92 -14.63
N GLU A 227 13.36 16.51 -13.57
CA GLU A 227 13.75 16.19 -12.19
C GLU A 227 13.52 14.72 -11.87
N PHE A 228 12.36 14.16 -12.26
CA PHE A 228 12.08 12.75 -12.06
C PHE A 228 13.09 11.86 -12.79
N ARG A 229 13.40 12.17 -14.07
CA ARG A 229 14.43 11.42 -14.85
C ARG A 229 15.78 11.44 -14.16
N GLY A 230 16.21 12.61 -13.69
CA GLY A 230 17.48 12.78 -12.98
C GLY A 230 17.53 11.93 -11.72
N LEU A 231 16.51 12.00 -10.89
CA LEU A 231 16.38 11.22 -9.65
C LEU A 231 16.30 9.71 -9.94
N TRP A 232 15.59 9.31 -11.00
CA TRP A 232 15.47 7.90 -11.38
C TRP A 232 16.82 7.30 -11.83
N SER A 233 17.65 8.05 -12.47
CA SER A 233 18.96 7.61 -12.98
C SER A 233 20.08 7.69 -11.92
N ALA A 234 19.90 8.50 -10.87
CA ALA A 234 20.88 8.67 -9.81
C ALA A 234 20.98 7.43 -8.91
N PRO A 235 22.10 7.13 -8.26
CA PRO A 235 22.18 6.11 -7.23
C PRO A 235 21.16 6.34 -6.13
N ALA A 236 20.47 5.28 -5.67
CA ALA A 236 19.51 5.40 -4.59
C ALA A 236 20.25 5.75 -3.27
N LEU A 237 20.07 6.96 -2.80
CA LEU A 237 20.49 7.35 -1.46
C LEU A 237 19.33 6.97 -0.52
N GLY A 238 19.64 6.27 0.57
CA GLY A 238 18.66 5.93 1.60
C GLY A 238 18.14 7.20 2.25
N SER A 239 16.95 7.63 1.89
CA SER A 239 16.28 8.78 2.51
C SER A 239 14.92 8.38 3.09
N ARG A 240 14.47 9.13 4.10
CA ARG A 240 13.18 8.87 4.76
C ARG A 240 12.07 9.58 3.99
N LEU A 241 10.95 8.88 3.79
CA LEU A 241 9.73 9.47 3.24
C LEU A 241 9.01 10.40 4.23
N GLY A 242 9.27 10.22 5.52
CA GLY A 242 8.73 11.05 6.60
C GLY A 242 9.60 12.25 6.95
N GLY A 243 9.05 13.19 7.72
CA GLY A 243 9.77 14.35 8.22
C GLY A 243 8.84 15.51 8.56
N ARG A 244 9.38 16.57 9.12
CA ARG A 244 8.61 17.77 9.47
C ARG A 244 8.16 18.50 8.20
N LYS A 245 6.86 18.78 8.09
CA LYS A 245 6.23 19.52 7.00
C LYS A 245 5.65 20.82 7.51
N ARG A 246 5.70 21.85 6.66
CA ARG A 246 5.05 23.12 6.89
C ARG A 246 3.91 23.24 5.89
N LEU A 247 2.69 23.38 6.36
CA LEU A 247 1.51 23.47 5.51
C LEU A 247 0.90 24.86 5.65
N ARG A 248 0.29 25.37 4.60
CA ARG A 248 -0.49 26.59 4.62
C ARG A 248 -1.96 26.24 4.49
N HIS A 249 -2.70 26.38 5.58
CA HIS A 249 -4.12 26.03 5.63
C HIS A 249 -4.98 27.29 5.64
N PRO A 250 -6.09 27.36 4.86
CA PRO A 250 -6.90 28.58 4.72
C PRO A 250 -7.51 29.07 6.05
N LEU A 251 -7.89 28.16 6.95
CA LEU A 251 -8.55 28.52 8.22
C LEU A 251 -7.57 28.80 9.35
N VAL A 252 -6.45 28.10 9.42
CA VAL A 252 -5.52 28.16 10.55
C VAL A 252 -4.15 28.76 10.19
N GLY A 253 -3.95 29.14 8.93
CA GLY A 253 -2.70 29.70 8.44
C GLY A 253 -1.57 28.66 8.36
N GLU A 254 -0.34 29.07 8.66
CA GLU A 254 0.80 28.17 8.66
C GLU A 254 0.71 27.18 9.83
N ILE A 255 0.86 25.88 9.55
CA ILE A 255 0.90 24.79 10.53
C ILE A 255 2.09 23.87 10.23
N ARG A 256 2.83 23.47 11.27
CA ARG A 256 3.97 22.55 11.20
C ARG A 256 3.59 21.23 11.78
N LEU A 257 3.74 20.18 10.98
CA LEU A 257 3.34 18.83 11.36
C LEU A 257 4.48 17.86 11.09
N ASP A 258 4.61 16.87 11.93
CA ASP A 258 5.43 15.72 11.66
C ASP A 258 4.65 14.76 10.74
N ASN A 259 5.29 14.35 9.66
CA ASN A 259 4.77 13.40 8.68
C ASN A 259 5.48 12.08 8.83
N ASP A 260 4.74 11.03 9.16
CA ASP A 260 5.26 9.68 9.29
C ASP A 260 4.68 8.77 8.23
N VAL A 261 5.54 7.90 7.67
CA VAL A 261 5.16 6.91 6.67
C VAL A 261 5.42 5.51 7.21
N LEU A 262 4.34 4.77 7.42
CA LEU A 262 4.36 3.38 7.88
C LEU A 262 4.09 2.47 6.69
N LYS A 263 4.91 1.43 6.51
CA LYS A 263 4.65 0.38 5.53
C LYS A 263 3.98 -0.81 6.20
N VAL A 264 2.91 -1.31 5.60
CA VAL A 264 2.25 -2.52 6.08
C VAL A 264 2.85 -3.70 5.31
N PRO A 265 3.62 -4.58 5.97
CA PRO A 265 4.12 -5.80 5.34
C PRO A 265 2.95 -6.60 4.77
N ASP A 266 3.17 -7.40 3.75
CA ASP A 266 2.22 -8.30 3.11
C ASP A 266 1.17 -7.66 2.19
N HIS A 267 0.96 -6.35 2.29
CA HIS A 267 -0.11 -5.67 1.57
C HIS A 267 0.37 -4.51 0.69
N ASP A 268 1.65 -4.18 0.76
CA ASP A 268 2.30 -3.10 0.01
C ASP A 268 1.55 -1.76 0.04
N VAL A 269 0.89 -1.47 1.17
CA VAL A 269 0.27 -0.17 1.43
C VAL A 269 1.16 0.69 2.32
N ARG A 270 1.07 2.00 2.14
CA ARG A 270 1.72 3.02 2.94
C ARG A 270 0.66 3.80 3.70
N ILE A 271 0.81 3.88 5.02
CA ILE A 271 -0.03 4.71 5.87
C ILE A 271 0.75 5.97 6.16
N VAL A 272 0.22 7.10 5.74
CA VAL A 272 0.81 8.42 5.97
C VAL A 272 0.00 9.13 7.03
N THR A 273 0.67 9.61 8.08
CA THR A 273 0.03 10.34 9.18
C THR A 273 0.65 11.73 9.33
N TYR A 274 -0.16 12.67 9.79
CA TYR A 274 0.32 13.98 10.22
C TYR A 274 -0.01 14.19 11.70
N THR A 275 1.00 14.58 12.47
CA THR A 275 0.85 14.87 13.90
C THR A 275 1.51 16.20 14.24
N ALA A 276 0.98 16.89 15.25
CA ALA A 276 1.60 18.06 15.81
C ALA A 276 2.43 17.69 17.05
N GLU A 277 3.49 18.45 17.31
CA GLU A 277 4.25 18.31 18.55
C GLU A 277 3.38 18.74 19.74
N PRO A 278 3.23 17.91 20.79
CA PRO A 278 2.37 18.22 21.92
C PRO A 278 2.75 19.53 22.62
N GLY A 279 1.75 20.30 23.07
CA GLY A 279 1.93 21.56 23.77
C GLY A 279 2.33 22.75 22.88
N THR A 280 2.23 22.59 21.55
CA THR A 280 2.56 23.66 20.60
C THR A 280 1.31 24.36 20.04
N PRO A 281 1.44 25.60 19.54
CA PRO A 281 0.33 26.27 18.83
C PRO A 281 -0.16 25.49 17.60
N ASP A 282 0.68 24.63 17.03
CA ASP A 282 0.33 23.81 15.88
C ASP A 282 -0.60 22.64 16.28
N GLU A 283 -0.46 22.12 17.51
CA GLU A 283 -1.44 21.17 18.08
C GLU A 283 -2.82 21.83 18.27
N GLU A 284 -2.88 23.06 18.78
CA GLU A 284 -4.14 23.79 18.93
C GLU A 284 -4.83 24.04 17.58
N LYS A 285 -4.06 24.34 16.54
CA LYS A 285 -4.58 24.50 15.17
C LYS A 285 -5.14 23.17 14.62
N LEU A 286 -4.43 22.07 14.85
CA LEU A 286 -4.89 20.75 14.42
C LEU A 286 -6.16 20.34 15.17
N GLU A 287 -6.25 20.65 16.46
CA GLU A 287 -7.45 20.43 17.27
C GLU A 287 -8.63 21.29 16.80
N TYR A 288 -8.38 22.55 16.43
CA TYR A 288 -9.42 23.42 15.86
C TYR A 288 -9.98 22.81 14.55
N LEU A 289 -9.12 22.30 13.68
CA LEU A 289 -9.57 21.61 12.45
C LEU A 289 -10.36 20.35 12.78
N ARG A 290 -10.00 19.60 13.80
CA ARG A 290 -10.73 18.42 14.26
C ARG A 290 -12.15 18.74 14.70
N VAL A 291 -12.31 19.80 15.48
CA VAL A 291 -13.64 20.24 15.93
C VAL A 291 -14.48 20.73 14.76
N THR A 292 -13.89 21.46 13.84
CA THR A 292 -14.58 21.98 12.66
C THR A 292 -14.98 20.87 11.70
N ALA A 293 -14.12 19.87 11.49
CA ALA A 293 -14.42 18.70 10.66
C ALA A 293 -15.56 17.84 11.26
N ALA A 294 -15.59 17.69 12.58
CA ALA A 294 -16.65 16.95 13.26
C ALA A 294 -18.03 17.64 13.18
N ALA A 295 -18.06 18.96 12.96
CA ALA A 295 -19.29 19.73 12.81
C ALA A 295 -19.88 19.65 11.38
N GLN A 296 -19.11 19.20 10.39
CA GLN A 296 -19.60 18.94 9.04
C GLN A 296 -20.15 17.51 8.96
N PRO A 297 -21.40 17.31 8.45
CA PRO A 297 -21.93 15.96 8.34
C PRO A 297 -21.03 15.12 7.41
N ALA A 298 -20.58 13.97 7.92
CA ALA A 298 -19.81 13.00 7.17
C ALA A 298 -20.57 12.58 5.92
N LEU A 299 -20.02 12.84 4.73
CA LEU A 299 -20.49 12.21 3.51
C LEU A 299 -20.27 10.69 3.65
N PRO A 300 -21.26 9.85 3.29
CA PRO A 300 -21.13 8.42 3.42
C PRO A 300 -19.94 7.93 2.59
N LEU A 301 -19.16 7.03 3.18
CA LEU A 301 -18.11 6.29 2.51
C LEU A 301 -18.70 5.65 1.25
N SER A 302 -18.30 6.10 0.07
CA SER A 302 -18.72 5.46 -1.18
C SER A 302 -18.07 4.09 -1.25
N PRO A 303 -18.83 2.99 -1.41
CA PRO A 303 -18.26 1.69 -1.70
C PRO A 303 -17.65 1.74 -3.10
N GLY A 304 -16.34 1.48 -3.19
CA GLY A 304 -15.62 1.26 -4.45
C GLY A 304 -15.93 -0.08 -5.07
#